data_9b7ff0108e0490d22d7c39eefa341dc6
#
_entry.id   9b7ff0108e0490d22d7c39eefa341dc6
#
_cell.length_a   1.000
_cell.length_b   1.000
_cell.length_c   1.000
_cell.angle_alpha   90.00
_cell.angle_beta   90.00
_cell.angle_gamma   90.00
#
_symmetry.space_group_name_H-M   'P 1'
#
loop_
_entity.id
_entity.type
_entity.pdbx_description
1 polymer ?
#
loop_
_entity_poly.entity_id
_entity_poly.type
_entity_poly.pdbx_seq_one_letter_code
_entity_poly.pdbx_strand_id
1 'polypeptide(L)'
;MQQHSNPCVTTSVVRGALNFLLLLLFVGTAHGQLAIGQDLPKADQLAAVYNAEVGVREATGQNDGLRIEEYLAATGLPAGYSWCASFVSWCFIQAGLPALRSAWAPAWFPARKTIYTRTSTRELPVVQRGDVFGIYYPRQNRIAHVGFIDGQQEGFFITVEGNTNANGSRNGDGVYRKRRSVRTIYKISRWL
;
A
#
# COMPACT_ATOMS: atom_id res chain seq x y z
N MET A 1 41.32 72.47 20.94
CA MET A 1 40.78 73.58 21.77
C MET A 1 39.63 72.99 22.61
N GLN A 2 39.89 73.00 23.97
CA GLN A 2 38.94 72.99 25.07
C GLN A 2 37.85 71.89 25.12
N GLN A 3 38.00 70.84 25.96
CA GLN A 3 37.81 70.73 27.42
C GLN A 3 36.55 71.47 27.98
N HIS A 4 35.66 70.60 28.53
CA HIS A 4 35.04 70.77 29.87
C HIS A 4 34.18 69.55 30.16
N SER A 5 34.59 68.61 30.98
CA SER A 5 34.50 68.39 32.45
C SER A 5 33.05 68.35 33.01
N ASN A 6 32.75 67.15 33.51
CA ASN A 6 31.88 66.59 34.56
C ASN A 6 30.98 67.53 35.40
N PRO A 7 29.95 66.98 36.10
CA PRO A 7 30.11 65.92 37.10
C PRO A 7 28.97 64.92 37.28
N CYS A 8 29.35 63.84 37.92
CA CYS A 8 28.68 62.79 38.64
C CYS A 8 27.49 63.22 39.54
N VAL A 9 26.36 62.52 39.46
CA VAL A 9 25.41 62.36 40.57
C VAL A 9 24.99 60.92 40.68
N THR A 10 25.41 60.30 41.73
CA THR A 10 24.97 58.99 42.22
C THR A 10 23.65 59.11 42.94
N THR A 11 22.69 58.30 42.54
CA THR A 11 21.55 57.96 43.46
C THR A 11 21.28 56.46 43.33
N SER A 12 21.56 55.78 44.40
CA SER A 12 21.19 54.40 44.68
C SER A 12 19.70 54.31 45.04
N VAL A 13 18.97 53.42 44.40
CA VAL A 13 17.66 52.97 44.88
C VAL A 13 17.51 51.45 44.65
N VAL A 14 17.62 50.80 45.76
CA VAL A 14 16.92 49.62 46.30
C VAL A 14 16.35 48.58 45.31
N ARG A 15 16.85 47.41 45.52
CA ARG A 15 16.40 46.10 45.00
C ARG A 15 14.96 45.80 45.41
N GLY A 16 14.15 45.48 44.44
CA GLY A 16 12.91 44.72 44.60
C GLY A 16 12.98 43.49 43.67
N ALA A 17 13.40 42.38 44.23
CA ALA A 17 13.35 41.10 43.49
C ALA A 17 11.92 40.60 43.52
N LEU A 18 11.24 40.68 42.42
CA LEU A 18 9.95 40.00 42.18
C LEU A 18 10.20 38.78 41.33
N ASN A 19 10.38 37.63 42.00
CA ASN A 19 10.41 36.34 41.35
C ASN A 19 9.04 35.99 40.80
N PHE A 20 8.83 36.22 39.50
CA PHE A 20 7.72 35.61 38.77
C PHE A 20 8.08 34.19 38.42
N LEU A 21 7.64 33.24 39.24
CA LEU A 21 7.65 31.83 38.94
C LEU A 21 6.64 31.56 37.83
N LEU A 22 7.12 31.56 36.58
CA LEU A 22 6.31 31.17 35.41
C LEU A 22 6.11 29.66 35.46
N LEU A 23 4.99 29.22 36.01
CA LEU A 23 4.54 27.83 35.99
C LEU A 23 4.08 27.53 34.55
N LEU A 24 4.98 27.02 33.70
CA LEU A 24 4.63 26.45 32.38
C LEU A 24 3.85 25.16 32.64
N LEU A 25 2.53 25.25 32.61
CA LEU A 25 1.66 24.10 32.48
C LEU A 25 1.89 23.51 31.06
N PHE A 26 2.75 22.50 30.98
CA PHE A 26 2.77 21.62 29.83
C PHE A 26 1.45 20.85 29.80
N VAL A 27 0.47 21.35 29.07
CA VAL A 27 -0.68 20.58 28.63
C VAL A 27 -0.14 19.66 27.56
N GLY A 28 0.34 18.50 27.97
CA GLY A 28 0.65 17.40 27.09
C GLY A 28 -0.64 16.96 26.39
N THR A 29 -0.88 17.46 25.17
CA THR A 29 -1.85 16.84 24.29
C THR A 29 -1.33 15.45 23.97
N ALA A 30 -1.78 14.48 24.74
CA ALA A 30 -1.65 13.07 24.36
C ALA A 30 -2.37 12.95 23.01
N HIS A 31 -1.60 13.03 21.92
CA HIS A 31 -2.06 12.55 20.63
C HIS A 31 -2.19 11.03 20.80
N GLY A 32 -3.36 10.61 21.23
CA GLY A 32 -3.78 9.22 21.15
C GLY A 32 -3.77 8.85 19.67
N GLN A 33 -2.63 8.38 19.19
CA GLN A 33 -2.55 7.65 17.95
C GLN A 33 -3.40 6.40 18.18
N LEU A 34 -4.66 6.48 17.77
CA LEU A 34 -5.54 5.34 17.67
C LEU A 34 -4.81 4.32 16.80
N ALA A 35 -4.22 3.32 17.44
CA ALA A 35 -3.70 2.12 16.77
C ALA A 35 -4.92 1.32 16.25
N ILE A 36 -5.59 1.85 15.23
CA ILE A 36 -6.68 1.21 14.52
C ILE A 36 -6.04 0.23 13.53
N GLY A 37 -5.57 -0.91 13.98
CA GLY A 37 -5.01 -1.82 12.99
C GLY A 37 -4.57 -3.18 13.50
N GLN A 38 -4.33 -3.35 14.78
CA GLN A 38 -3.78 -4.61 15.29
C GLN A 38 -4.83 -5.66 15.66
N ASP A 39 -6.10 -5.28 15.77
CA ASP A 39 -7.20 -6.20 16.12
C ASP A 39 -8.03 -6.68 14.92
N LEU A 40 -7.79 -6.16 13.72
CA LEU A 40 -8.50 -6.63 12.53
C LEU A 40 -7.94 -7.99 12.05
N PRO A 41 -8.79 -8.89 11.52
CA PRO A 41 -8.33 -10.07 10.81
C PRO A 41 -7.30 -9.69 9.72
N LYS A 42 -6.26 -10.51 9.54
CA LYS A 42 -5.19 -10.23 8.55
C LYS A 42 -5.71 -9.96 7.15
N ALA A 43 -6.79 -10.64 6.76
CA ALA A 43 -7.46 -10.42 5.48
C ALA A 43 -8.04 -9.01 5.37
N ASP A 44 -8.60 -8.47 6.45
CA ASP A 44 -9.18 -7.13 6.48
C ASP A 44 -8.08 -6.06 6.54
N GLN A 45 -6.97 -6.32 7.25
CA GLN A 45 -5.78 -5.45 7.23
C GLN A 45 -5.24 -5.31 5.80
N LEU A 46 -5.05 -6.43 5.09
CA LEU A 46 -4.60 -6.43 3.70
C LEU A 46 -5.62 -5.73 2.78
N ALA A 47 -6.92 -6.01 3.01
CA ALA A 47 -7.99 -5.41 2.23
C ALA A 47 -8.06 -3.89 2.38
N ALA A 48 -7.86 -3.37 3.58
CA ALA A 48 -7.80 -1.93 3.81
C ALA A 48 -6.70 -1.28 2.97
N VAL A 49 -5.52 -1.92 2.87
CA VAL A 49 -4.40 -1.41 2.08
C VAL A 49 -4.75 -1.39 0.59
N TYR A 50 -5.09 -2.53 -0.02
CA TYR A 50 -5.29 -2.55 -1.47
C TYR A 50 -6.54 -1.77 -1.91
N ASN A 51 -7.55 -1.64 -1.06
CA ASN A 51 -8.75 -0.85 -1.38
C ASN A 51 -8.47 0.65 -1.34
N ALA A 52 -7.58 1.12 -0.46
CA ALA A 52 -7.16 2.52 -0.42
C ALA A 52 -6.43 2.95 -1.71
N GLU A 53 -5.85 2.01 -2.45
CA GLU A 53 -5.14 2.29 -3.70
C GLU A 53 -6.06 2.33 -4.94
N VAL A 54 -7.33 1.93 -4.82
CA VAL A 54 -8.26 1.97 -5.96
C VAL A 54 -8.43 3.40 -6.44
N GLY A 55 -8.14 3.61 -7.71
CA GLY A 55 -8.14 4.94 -8.34
C GLY A 55 -6.77 5.53 -8.62
N VAL A 56 -5.68 4.96 -8.07
CA VAL A 56 -4.33 5.34 -8.46
C VAL A 56 -4.12 5.12 -9.95
N ARG A 57 -3.44 6.07 -10.61
CA ARG A 57 -3.18 6.03 -12.07
C ARG A 57 -1.69 6.29 -12.35
N GLU A 58 -1.23 5.73 -13.46
CA GLU A 58 0.05 6.08 -14.05
C GLU A 58 0.06 7.56 -14.47
N ALA A 59 1.23 8.17 -14.42
CA ALA A 59 1.37 9.57 -14.79
C ALA A 59 1.23 9.78 -16.31
N THR A 60 1.84 8.92 -17.11
CA THR A 60 1.85 9.05 -18.58
C THR A 60 1.37 7.79 -19.33
N GLY A 61 1.00 6.72 -18.61
CA GLY A 61 0.67 5.42 -19.21
C GLY A 61 1.89 4.60 -19.60
N GLN A 62 3.05 4.89 -19.02
CA GLN A 62 4.34 4.24 -19.29
C GLN A 62 4.85 3.44 -18.06
N ASN A 63 3.96 2.94 -17.22
CA ASN A 63 4.27 2.30 -15.95
C ASN A 63 5.09 3.24 -15.03
N ASP A 64 4.64 4.46 -14.85
CA ASP A 64 5.33 5.57 -14.22
C ASP A 64 4.43 6.36 -13.27
N GLY A 65 5.05 7.27 -12.51
CA GLY A 65 4.40 8.11 -11.50
C GLY A 65 4.76 7.68 -10.09
N LEU A 66 4.83 8.64 -9.17
CA LEU A 66 5.36 8.48 -7.82
C LEU A 66 4.81 7.23 -7.11
N ARG A 67 3.50 7.02 -7.15
CA ARG A 67 2.89 5.87 -6.48
C ARG A 67 3.20 4.55 -7.16
N ILE A 68 3.26 4.52 -8.49
CA ILE A 68 3.60 3.33 -9.26
C ILE A 68 5.07 2.94 -9.01
N GLU A 69 5.95 3.92 -8.89
CA GLU A 69 7.36 3.72 -8.57
C GLU A 69 7.56 3.15 -7.16
N GLU A 70 6.71 3.53 -6.18
CA GLU A 70 6.71 2.90 -4.86
C GLU A 70 6.35 1.41 -4.94
N TYR A 71 5.35 1.03 -5.77
CA TYR A 71 5.03 -0.39 -5.96
C TYR A 71 6.20 -1.14 -6.60
N LEU A 72 6.82 -0.58 -7.62
CA LEU A 72 7.95 -1.17 -8.30
C LEU A 72 9.17 -1.30 -7.38
N ALA A 73 9.47 -0.26 -6.59
CA ALA A 73 10.56 -0.24 -5.63
C ALA A 73 10.42 -1.35 -4.56
N ALA A 74 9.20 -1.75 -4.18
CA ALA A 74 8.95 -2.85 -3.26
C ALA A 74 9.54 -4.19 -3.75
N THR A 75 9.79 -4.31 -5.05
CA THR A 75 10.40 -5.49 -5.70
C THR A 75 11.73 -5.19 -6.37
N GLY A 76 12.31 -3.99 -6.13
CA GLY A 76 13.62 -3.59 -6.64
C GLY A 76 13.63 -3.21 -8.12
N LEU A 77 12.50 -2.84 -8.70
CA LEU A 77 12.38 -2.40 -10.09
C LEU A 77 12.27 -0.89 -10.21
N PRO A 78 12.86 -0.28 -11.26
CA PRO A 78 12.61 1.11 -11.60
C PRO A 78 11.27 1.29 -12.35
N ALA A 79 10.90 2.53 -12.65
CA ALA A 79 9.79 2.86 -13.53
C ALA A 79 9.88 2.16 -14.91
N GLY A 80 8.74 2.00 -15.59
CA GLY A 80 8.65 1.42 -16.93
C GLY A 80 8.38 -0.09 -16.99
N TYR A 81 8.39 -0.78 -15.85
CA TYR A 81 8.08 -2.22 -15.80
C TYR A 81 6.62 -2.48 -15.45
N SER A 82 6.07 -3.61 -15.95
CA SER A 82 4.76 -4.08 -15.52
C SER A 82 4.74 -4.34 -14.02
N TRP A 83 3.76 -3.79 -13.31
CA TRP A 83 3.80 -3.70 -11.85
C TRP A 83 2.65 -4.43 -11.11
N CYS A 84 1.88 -5.29 -11.77
CA CYS A 84 0.79 -6.01 -11.10
C CYS A 84 1.28 -6.86 -9.91
N ALA A 85 2.39 -7.59 -10.05
CA ALA A 85 2.95 -8.40 -8.97
C ALA A 85 3.71 -7.57 -7.94
N SER A 86 4.31 -6.46 -8.35
CA SER A 86 4.92 -5.47 -7.44
C SER A 86 3.87 -4.80 -6.56
N PHE A 87 2.70 -4.46 -7.11
CA PHE A 87 1.55 -3.97 -6.35
C PHE A 87 1.12 -4.97 -5.26
N VAL A 88 0.99 -6.25 -5.62
CA VAL A 88 0.64 -7.30 -4.65
C VAL A 88 1.70 -7.38 -3.54
N SER A 89 3.01 -7.37 -3.90
CA SER A 89 4.12 -7.35 -2.94
C SER A 89 4.05 -6.14 -2.01
N TRP A 90 3.83 -4.97 -2.58
CA TRP A 90 3.73 -3.70 -1.84
C TRP A 90 2.58 -3.73 -0.84
N CYS A 91 1.40 -4.22 -1.25
CA CYS A 91 0.24 -4.31 -0.34
C CYS A 91 0.50 -5.20 0.88
N PHE A 92 1.14 -6.36 0.70
CA PHE A 92 1.52 -7.21 1.82
C PHE A 92 2.52 -6.52 2.77
N ILE A 93 3.49 -5.78 2.21
CA ILE A 93 4.47 -5.01 3.00
C ILE A 93 3.77 -3.94 3.82
N GLN A 94 2.88 -3.14 3.21
CA GLN A 94 2.16 -2.07 3.90
C GLN A 94 1.21 -2.60 4.97
N ALA A 95 0.64 -3.78 4.76
CA ALA A 95 -0.18 -4.44 5.76
C ALA A 95 0.64 -5.10 6.90
N GLY A 96 1.98 -5.05 6.85
CA GLY A 96 2.84 -5.71 7.84
C GLY A 96 2.75 -7.24 7.81
N LEU A 97 2.29 -7.82 6.70
CA LEU A 97 2.03 -9.25 6.57
C LEU A 97 3.17 -9.95 5.80
N PRO A 98 3.60 -11.14 6.26
CA PRO A 98 4.64 -11.90 5.58
C PRO A 98 4.12 -12.47 4.26
N ALA A 99 4.81 -12.17 3.17
CA ALA A 99 4.56 -12.76 1.86
C ALA A 99 5.81 -12.71 0.98
N LEU A 100 5.68 -13.22 -0.24
CA LEU A 100 6.71 -13.13 -1.26
C LEU A 100 6.90 -11.68 -1.70
N ARG A 101 8.16 -11.27 -1.92
CA ARG A 101 8.51 -10.03 -2.61
C ARG A 101 8.98 -10.36 -4.02
N SER A 102 8.08 -10.25 -4.99
CA SER A 102 8.40 -10.61 -6.37
C SER A 102 7.55 -9.83 -7.37
N ALA A 103 8.22 -9.28 -8.38
CA ALA A 103 7.58 -8.72 -9.56
C ALA A 103 7.16 -9.80 -10.58
N TRP A 104 7.54 -11.07 -10.36
CA TRP A 104 7.25 -12.18 -11.24
C TRP A 104 5.91 -12.84 -10.92
N ALA A 105 4.89 -12.56 -11.73
CA ALA A 105 3.54 -13.04 -11.50
C ALA A 105 3.42 -14.57 -11.24
N PRO A 106 4.12 -15.46 -11.97
CA PRO A 106 4.05 -16.90 -11.70
C PRO A 106 4.56 -17.31 -10.31
N ALA A 107 5.48 -16.54 -9.71
CA ALA A 107 6.04 -16.85 -8.40
C ALA A 107 5.00 -16.82 -7.26
N TRP A 108 3.88 -16.15 -7.48
CA TRP A 108 2.79 -16.06 -6.51
C TRP A 108 1.98 -17.36 -6.34
N PHE A 109 2.28 -18.39 -7.17
CA PHE A 109 1.55 -19.67 -7.18
C PHE A 109 2.46 -20.87 -6.90
N PRO A 110 3.26 -20.88 -5.81
CA PRO A 110 4.00 -22.10 -5.42
C PRO A 110 3.01 -23.19 -4.99
N ALA A 111 3.34 -24.45 -5.23
CA ALA A 111 2.45 -25.58 -4.98
C ALA A 111 1.84 -25.58 -3.56
N ARG A 112 2.65 -25.25 -2.54
CA ARG A 112 2.24 -25.22 -1.13
C ARG A 112 1.20 -24.12 -0.76
N LYS A 113 1.06 -23.10 -1.60
CA LYS A 113 0.12 -21.99 -1.40
C LYS A 113 -1.02 -21.99 -2.41
N THR A 114 -0.90 -22.74 -3.50
CA THR A 114 -1.92 -22.81 -4.55
C THR A 114 -3.09 -23.66 -4.09
N ILE A 115 -4.27 -23.06 -4.00
CA ILE A 115 -5.52 -23.72 -3.58
C ILE A 115 -6.42 -24.07 -4.75
N TYR A 116 -6.14 -23.52 -5.93
CA TYR A 116 -6.89 -23.79 -7.15
C TYR A 116 -5.99 -23.71 -8.38
N THR A 117 -6.20 -24.64 -9.32
CA THR A 117 -5.67 -24.59 -10.68
C THR A 117 -6.74 -25.08 -11.64
N ARG A 118 -7.14 -24.26 -12.59
CA ARG A 118 -8.25 -24.53 -13.52
C ARG A 118 -8.15 -25.85 -14.28
N THR A 119 -6.94 -26.32 -14.54
CA THR A 119 -6.70 -27.57 -15.29
C THR A 119 -6.74 -28.84 -14.42
N SER A 120 -6.60 -28.72 -13.11
CA SER A 120 -6.50 -29.88 -12.20
C SER A 120 -7.57 -29.90 -11.11
N THR A 121 -8.22 -28.77 -10.86
CA THR A 121 -9.27 -28.67 -9.82
C THR A 121 -10.62 -28.46 -10.49
N ARG A 122 -11.56 -29.39 -10.29
CA ARG A 122 -12.89 -29.36 -10.93
C ARG A 122 -13.81 -28.30 -10.33
N GLU A 123 -13.70 -28.09 -9.02
CA GLU A 123 -14.56 -27.16 -8.29
C GLU A 123 -13.78 -25.96 -7.81
N LEU A 124 -14.44 -24.80 -7.78
CA LEU A 124 -13.88 -23.60 -7.19
C LEU A 124 -13.78 -23.78 -5.67
N PRO A 125 -12.65 -23.44 -5.07
CA PRO A 125 -12.54 -23.46 -3.61
C PRO A 125 -13.39 -22.33 -3.00
N VAL A 126 -13.67 -22.44 -1.72
CA VAL A 126 -14.15 -21.30 -0.93
C VAL A 126 -13.00 -20.29 -0.88
N VAL A 127 -13.17 -19.18 -1.60
CA VAL A 127 -12.18 -18.08 -1.61
C VAL A 127 -12.33 -17.19 -0.39
N GLN A 128 -11.22 -16.60 0.02
CA GLN A 128 -11.17 -15.63 1.11
C GLN A 128 -10.70 -14.28 0.57
N ARG A 129 -11.13 -13.22 1.22
CA ARG A 129 -10.62 -11.88 0.97
C ARG A 129 -9.09 -11.89 1.14
N GLY A 130 -8.37 -11.31 0.16
CA GLY A 130 -6.91 -11.31 0.12
C GLY A 130 -6.28 -12.52 -0.54
N ASP A 131 -7.04 -13.55 -0.98
CA ASP A 131 -6.51 -14.59 -1.87
C ASP A 131 -5.98 -13.93 -3.16
N VAL A 132 -4.83 -14.41 -3.63
CA VAL A 132 -4.19 -13.91 -4.85
C VAL A 132 -4.62 -14.76 -6.03
N PHE A 133 -5.16 -14.15 -7.07
CA PHE A 133 -5.50 -14.84 -8.32
C PHE A 133 -4.48 -14.58 -9.42
N GLY A 134 -4.39 -15.48 -10.39
CA GLY A 134 -3.55 -15.38 -11.57
C GLY A 134 -4.29 -15.66 -12.87
N ILE A 135 -3.99 -14.86 -13.88
CA ILE A 135 -4.50 -15.03 -15.25
C ILE A 135 -3.38 -15.56 -16.15
N TYR A 136 -3.65 -16.68 -16.81
CA TYR A 136 -2.74 -17.26 -17.78
C TYR A 136 -2.90 -16.60 -19.15
N TYR A 137 -1.78 -16.18 -19.73
CA TYR A 137 -1.74 -15.60 -21.08
C TYR A 137 -1.09 -16.61 -22.04
N PRO A 138 -1.87 -17.24 -22.93
CA PRO A 138 -1.35 -18.29 -23.82
C PRO A 138 -0.17 -17.84 -24.68
N ARG A 139 -0.18 -16.61 -25.20
CA ARG A 139 0.91 -16.06 -26.01
C ARG A 139 2.22 -15.89 -25.25
N GLN A 140 2.18 -15.78 -23.91
CA GLN A 140 3.36 -15.69 -23.05
C GLN A 140 3.69 -17.01 -22.37
N ASN A 141 2.84 -18.03 -22.54
CA ASN A 141 2.93 -19.34 -21.92
C ASN A 141 3.15 -19.29 -20.40
N ARG A 142 2.53 -18.33 -19.73
CA ARG A 142 2.67 -18.14 -18.28
C ARG A 142 1.49 -17.36 -17.67
N ILE A 143 1.41 -17.39 -16.35
CA ILE A 143 0.61 -16.39 -15.63
C ILE A 143 1.29 -15.04 -15.81
N ALA A 144 0.59 -14.08 -16.40
CA ALA A 144 1.13 -12.76 -16.71
C ALA A 144 0.38 -11.62 -16.03
N HIS A 145 -0.65 -11.93 -15.26
CA HIS A 145 -1.36 -10.96 -14.44
C HIS A 145 -1.79 -11.57 -13.11
N VAL A 146 -1.74 -10.75 -12.05
CA VAL A 146 -2.14 -11.10 -10.68
C VAL A 146 -2.86 -9.94 -10.02
N GLY A 147 -3.68 -10.24 -9.02
CA GLY A 147 -4.36 -9.29 -8.17
C GLY A 147 -5.02 -10.00 -6.99
N PHE A 148 -5.79 -9.26 -6.21
CA PHE A 148 -6.49 -9.78 -5.04
C PHE A 148 -7.94 -10.13 -5.35
N ILE A 149 -8.44 -11.19 -4.74
CA ILE A 149 -9.87 -11.46 -4.61
C ILE A 149 -10.35 -10.71 -3.36
N ASP A 150 -11.30 -9.80 -3.53
CA ASP A 150 -11.91 -9.04 -2.43
C ASP A 150 -13.28 -9.59 -2.04
N GLY A 151 -13.91 -10.35 -2.93
CA GLY A 151 -15.18 -11.01 -2.69
C GLY A 151 -15.60 -11.91 -3.84
N GLN A 152 -16.71 -12.62 -3.63
CA GLN A 152 -17.31 -13.50 -4.63
C GLN A 152 -18.80 -13.16 -4.81
N GLN A 153 -19.23 -13.15 -6.04
CA GLN A 153 -20.63 -13.10 -6.47
C GLN A 153 -20.88 -14.28 -7.39
N GLU A 154 -22.14 -14.60 -7.67
CA GLU A 154 -22.47 -15.70 -8.57
C GLU A 154 -21.73 -15.58 -9.91
N GLY A 155 -20.92 -16.60 -10.24
CA GLY A 155 -20.13 -16.67 -11.47
C GLY A 155 -18.98 -15.66 -11.61
N PHE A 156 -18.73 -14.81 -10.59
CA PHE A 156 -17.72 -13.75 -10.65
C PHE A 156 -16.97 -13.59 -9.33
N PHE A 157 -15.72 -13.10 -9.44
CA PHE A 157 -14.97 -12.53 -8.33
C PHE A 157 -14.96 -11.01 -8.43
N ILE A 158 -15.10 -10.36 -7.28
CA ILE A 158 -14.76 -8.95 -7.12
C ILE A 158 -13.27 -8.91 -6.81
N THR A 159 -12.52 -8.20 -7.63
CA THR A 159 -11.05 -8.17 -7.55
C THR A 159 -10.54 -6.74 -7.38
N VAL A 160 -9.34 -6.59 -6.80
CA VAL A 160 -8.56 -5.36 -6.83
C VAL A 160 -7.22 -5.66 -7.48
N GLU A 161 -6.86 -4.88 -8.49
CA GLU A 161 -5.78 -5.18 -9.42
C GLU A 161 -4.99 -3.94 -9.75
N GLY A 162 -3.66 -4.03 -9.62
CA GLY A 162 -2.73 -3.05 -10.14
C GLY A 162 -2.29 -3.38 -11.57
N ASN A 163 -1.81 -2.39 -12.32
CA ASN A 163 -1.39 -2.51 -13.72
C ASN A 163 -2.49 -3.13 -14.61
N THR A 164 -3.68 -2.63 -14.46
CA THR A 164 -4.87 -3.02 -15.22
C THR A 164 -5.63 -1.77 -15.68
N ASN A 165 -6.70 -1.94 -16.42
CA ASN A 165 -7.56 -0.84 -16.89
C ASN A 165 -9.03 -1.25 -16.96
N ALA A 166 -9.89 -0.29 -17.22
CA ALA A 166 -11.33 -0.53 -17.38
C ALA A 166 -11.65 -1.37 -18.63
N ASN A 167 -10.93 -1.15 -19.72
CA ASN A 167 -11.27 -1.65 -21.07
C ASN A 167 -10.72 -3.06 -21.36
N GLY A 168 -9.95 -3.67 -20.45
CA GLY A 168 -9.41 -5.01 -20.63
C GLY A 168 -8.25 -5.10 -21.62
N SER A 169 -7.65 -3.96 -22.02
CA SER A 169 -6.42 -3.95 -22.80
C SER A 169 -5.24 -4.50 -22.00
N ARG A 170 -4.13 -4.83 -22.68
CA ARG A 170 -2.94 -5.38 -22.02
C ARG A 170 -2.12 -4.34 -21.26
N ASN A 171 -2.19 -3.10 -21.69
CA ASN A 171 -1.51 -2.01 -21.03
C ASN A 171 -2.44 -1.51 -19.93
N GLY A 172 -2.11 -1.87 -18.69
CA GLY A 172 -2.77 -1.32 -17.52
C GLY A 172 -2.36 0.13 -17.36
N ASP A 173 -3.21 0.91 -16.71
CA ASP A 173 -2.96 2.33 -16.43
C ASP A 173 -3.20 2.69 -14.97
N GLY A 174 -3.58 1.73 -14.13
CA GLY A 174 -3.88 2.03 -12.75
C GLY A 174 -4.30 0.85 -11.88
N VAL A 175 -4.80 1.19 -10.69
CA VAL A 175 -5.42 0.27 -9.75
C VAL A 175 -6.93 0.35 -9.87
N TYR A 176 -7.56 -0.79 -10.09
CA TYR A 176 -9.00 -0.87 -10.28
C TYR A 176 -9.66 -1.97 -9.46
N ARG A 177 -10.87 -1.69 -9.02
CA ARG A 177 -11.81 -2.72 -8.58
C ARG A 177 -12.53 -3.25 -9.82
N LYS A 178 -12.54 -4.57 -9.99
CA LYS A 178 -13.15 -5.21 -11.18
C LYS A 178 -14.09 -6.34 -10.78
N ARG A 179 -14.99 -6.68 -11.71
CA ARG A 179 -15.82 -7.88 -11.69
C ARG A 179 -15.27 -8.84 -12.74
N ARG A 180 -14.64 -9.93 -12.29
CA ARG A 180 -14.02 -10.92 -13.17
C ARG A 180 -14.78 -12.23 -13.19
N SER A 181 -15.12 -12.73 -14.38
CA SER A 181 -15.67 -14.08 -14.50
C SER A 181 -14.68 -15.09 -13.90
N VAL A 182 -15.18 -16.03 -13.08
CA VAL A 182 -14.36 -17.11 -12.51
C VAL A 182 -13.63 -17.92 -13.59
N ARG A 183 -14.20 -17.99 -14.81
CA ARG A 183 -13.60 -18.68 -15.96
C ARG A 183 -12.30 -18.05 -16.46
N THR A 184 -12.03 -16.80 -16.14
CA THR A 184 -10.77 -16.13 -16.52
C THR A 184 -9.63 -16.44 -15.57
N ILE A 185 -9.93 -16.91 -14.36
CA ILE A 185 -8.94 -17.22 -13.34
C ILE A 185 -8.29 -18.57 -13.67
N TYR A 186 -6.96 -18.59 -13.68
CA TYR A 186 -6.17 -19.80 -13.93
C TYR A 186 -5.69 -20.48 -12.65
N LYS A 187 -5.19 -19.70 -11.71
CA LYS A 187 -4.79 -20.17 -10.36
C LYS A 187 -5.26 -19.21 -9.27
N ILE A 188 -5.42 -19.77 -8.07
CA ILE A 188 -5.64 -19.00 -6.83
C ILE A 188 -4.64 -19.54 -5.80
N SER A 189 -4.00 -18.64 -5.07
CA SER A 189 -3.12 -18.95 -3.95
C SER A 189 -3.54 -18.21 -2.69
N ARG A 190 -3.35 -18.85 -1.53
CA ARG A 190 -3.62 -18.30 -0.20
C ARG A 190 -2.33 -18.07 0.55
N TRP A 191 -2.16 -16.84 1.04
CA TRP A 191 -0.93 -16.40 1.74
C TRP A 191 -1.17 -16.07 3.22
N LEU A 192 -2.43 -15.89 3.60
CA LEU A 192 -2.87 -15.60 4.97
C LEU A 192 -3.25 -16.87 5.73
#